data_a48128bfabfe4edb6d8060f8b69f31a5
#
_entry.id   a48128bfabfe4edb6d8060f8b69f31a5
#
_cell.length_a   1.000
_cell.length_b   1.000
_cell.length_c   1.000
_cell.angle_alpha   90.00
_cell.angle_beta   90.00
_cell.angle_gamma   90.00
#
_symmetry.space_group_name_H-M   'P 1'
#
loop_
_entity.id
_entity.type
_entity.pdbx_description
1 polymer ?
#
loop_
_entity_poly.entity_id
_entity_poly.type
_entity_poly.pdbx_seq_one_letter_code
_entity_poly.pdbx_strand_id
1 'polypeptide(L)'
;MDAQGGPLMNRLDLKTVLGWVPKDSRVLDLGCGDGAFLARLRDERNVIGVGVDIDPVNLIAAVSKGLDVIQEDINDGLYCFTTNRFDVVVLAHALQELTHPHIALERMVDIGDEAIVSFPNFGHWRCRTHLGLSGRMPVSKAMPRSWYDTPNIHFCTVKDFEALCSDLRIDIIERATIAGAAQKWLGKWWPNLFASSAVYRIRRSAH
;
A
#
# COMPACT_ATOMS: atom_id res chain seq x y z
N MET A 1 5.43 -16.68 12.23
CA MET A 1 6.27 -15.51 12.49
C MET A 1 7.40 -15.59 11.51
N ASP A 2 7.33 -14.81 10.45
CA ASP A 2 8.46 -14.71 9.53
C ASP A 2 9.50 -13.83 10.19
N ALA A 3 10.77 -14.17 10.01
CA ALA A 3 11.92 -13.67 10.76
C ALA A 3 12.24 -12.16 10.54
N GLN A 4 11.33 -11.41 9.93
CA GLN A 4 11.49 -9.98 9.62
C GLN A 4 10.15 -9.28 9.85
N GLY A 5 9.97 -8.73 11.02
CA GLY A 5 8.83 -8.03 11.61
C GLY A 5 7.99 -7.03 10.78
N GLY A 6 7.87 -7.22 9.48
CA GLY A 6 6.95 -6.46 8.62
C GLY A 6 5.50 -6.95 8.78
N PRO A 7 4.49 -6.09 8.62
CA PRO A 7 3.10 -6.53 8.61
C PRO A 7 2.94 -7.58 7.51
N LEU A 8 2.41 -8.76 7.88
CA LEU A 8 2.02 -9.82 6.94
C LEU A 8 1.07 -9.20 5.91
N MET A 9 1.61 -8.83 4.77
CA MET A 9 0.79 -8.41 3.62
C MET A 9 -0.21 -9.54 3.37
N ASN A 10 -1.49 -9.27 3.53
CA ASN A 10 -2.50 -10.30 3.39
C ASN A 10 -2.35 -10.89 1.98
N ARG A 11 -2.24 -12.21 1.84
CA ARG A 11 -2.12 -12.88 0.53
C ARG A 11 -3.18 -12.45 -0.49
N LEU A 12 -4.30 -11.93 -0.01
CA LEU A 12 -5.38 -11.42 -0.85
C LEU A 12 -5.09 -10.03 -1.41
N ASP A 13 -4.46 -9.14 -0.62
CA ASP A 13 -4.05 -7.81 -1.07
C ASP A 13 -3.03 -7.93 -2.18
N LEU A 14 -1.99 -8.76 -1.96
CA LEU A 14 -0.97 -9.08 -2.97
C LEU A 14 -1.54 -9.63 -4.26
N LYS A 15 -2.51 -10.55 -4.17
CA LYS A 15 -3.15 -11.11 -5.37
C LYS A 15 -3.91 -10.04 -6.14
N THR A 16 -4.55 -9.10 -5.44
CA THR A 16 -5.27 -8.00 -6.08
C THR A 16 -4.30 -7.06 -6.78
N VAL A 17 -3.25 -6.61 -6.09
CA VAL A 17 -2.21 -5.74 -6.66
C VAL A 17 -1.55 -6.43 -7.87
N LEU A 18 -1.13 -7.69 -7.72
CA LEU A 18 -0.57 -8.49 -8.81
C LEU A 18 -1.52 -8.58 -10.01
N GLY A 19 -2.83 -8.73 -9.76
CA GLY A 19 -3.86 -8.82 -10.80
C GLY A 19 -4.03 -7.52 -11.59
N TRP A 20 -3.82 -6.37 -10.93
CA TRP A 20 -4.01 -5.05 -11.53
C TRP A 20 -2.78 -4.52 -12.27
N VAL A 21 -1.57 -4.98 -11.92
CA VAL A 21 -0.36 -4.61 -12.66
C VAL A 21 -0.39 -5.22 -14.06
N PRO A 22 -0.30 -4.44 -15.13
CA PRO A 22 -0.26 -4.96 -16.51
C PRO A 22 0.97 -5.84 -16.75
N LYS A 23 0.89 -6.74 -17.70
CA LYS A 23 2.08 -7.48 -18.18
C LYS A 23 3.00 -6.54 -18.95
N ASP A 24 4.29 -6.86 -18.93
CA ASP A 24 5.33 -6.15 -19.69
C ASP A 24 5.45 -4.66 -19.32
N SER A 25 4.95 -4.27 -18.12
CA SER A 25 4.94 -2.89 -17.67
C SER A 25 6.19 -2.53 -16.87
N ARG A 26 6.49 -1.22 -16.80
CA ARG A 26 7.51 -0.64 -15.92
C ARG A 26 6.88 -0.31 -14.58
N VAL A 27 7.41 -0.87 -13.51
CA VAL A 27 6.85 -0.73 -12.17
C VAL A 27 7.86 -0.13 -11.20
N LEU A 28 7.42 0.84 -10.40
CA LEU A 28 8.14 1.33 -9.24
C LEU A 28 7.44 0.80 -7.97
N ASP A 29 8.18 0.05 -7.15
CA ASP A 29 7.66 -0.53 -5.90
C ASP A 29 8.24 0.24 -4.70
N LEU A 30 7.41 1.06 -4.07
CA LEU A 30 7.80 1.91 -2.95
C LEU A 30 7.62 1.17 -1.62
N GLY A 31 8.69 1.08 -0.83
CA GLY A 31 8.76 0.24 0.36
C GLY A 31 8.82 -1.24 -0.03
N CYS A 32 9.70 -1.58 -0.99
CA CYS A 32 9.78 -2.91 -1.58
C CYS A 32 10.22 -4.02 -0.60
N GLY A 33 10.75 -3.65 0.56
CA GLY A 33 11.29 -4.58 1.53
C GLY A 33 12.37 -5.46 0.91
N ASP A 34 12.32 -6.75 1.19
CA ASP A 34 13.25 -7.75 0.63
C ASP A 34 13.04 -8.04 -0.87
N GLY A 35 12.16 -7.30 -1.54
CA GLY A 35 11.86 -7.44 -2.96
C GLY A 35 11.02 -8.67 -3.34
N ALA A 36 10.46 -9.40 -2.39
CA ALA A 36 9.71 -10.63 -2.70
C ALA A 36 8.49 -10.37 -3.60
N PHE A 37 7.80 -9.24 -3.42
CA PHE A 37 6.67 -8.87 -4.27
C PHE A 37 7.13 -8.47 -5.67
N LEU A 38 8.17 -7.66 -5.79
CA LEU A 38 8.72 -7.21 -7.07
C LEU A 38 9.29 -8.39 -7.88
N ALA A 39 9.97 -9.34 -7.23
CA ALA A 39 10.42 -10.58 -7.86
C ALA A 39 9.23 -11.36 -8.43
N ARG A 40 8.15 -11.45 -7.70
CA ARG A 40 6.94 -12.12 -8.14
C ARG A 40 6.27 -11.41 -9.33
N LEU A 41 6.25 -10.07 -9.34
CA LEU A 41 5.77 -9.29 -10.49
C LEU A 41 6.61 -9.56 -11.73
N ARG A 42 7.95 -9.59 -11.59
CA ARG A 42 8.85 -9.96 -12.67
C ARG A 42 8.54 -11.35 -13.23
N ASP A 43 8.42 -12.35 -12.35
CA ASP A 43 8.29 -13.75 -12.76
C ASP A 43 6.89 -14.08 -13.33
N GLU A 44 5.81 -13.50 -12.77
CA GLU A 44 4.43 -13.78 -13.19
C GLU A 44 3.88 -12.82 -14.26
N ARG A 45 4.43 -11.61 -14.35
CA ARG A 45 3.93 -10.53 -15.21
C ARG A 45 4.95 -9.97 -16.21
N ASN A 46 6.19 -10.46 -16.19
CA ASN A 46 7.30 -9.97 -17.03
C ASN A 46 7.54 -8.46 -16.86
N VAL A 47 7.46 -7.97 -15.62
CA VAL A 47 7.59 -6.56 -15.27
C VAL A 47 9.07 -6.17 -15.25
N ILE A 48 9.39 -4.97 -15.77
CA ILE A 48 10.66 -4.29 -15.53
C ILE A 48 10.45 -3.39 -14.31
N GLY A 49 10.98 -3.81 -13.16
CA GLY A 49 10.68 -3.18 -11.88
C GLY A 49 11.90 -2.58 -11.19
N VAL A 50 11.69 -1.46 -10.53
CA VAL A 50 12.65 -0.84 -9.60
C VAL A 50 12.02 -0.82 -8.22
N GLY A 51 12.73 -1.30 -7.19
CA GLY A 51 12.32 -1.23 -5.79
C GLY A 51 12.96 -0.05 -5.08
N VAL A 52 12.23 0.57 -4.16
CA VAL A 52 12.74 1.61 -3.25
C VAL A 52 12.50 1.16 -1.82
N ASP A 53 13.51 1.22 -0.98
CA ASP A 53 13.42 0.99 0.45
C ASP A 53 14.47 1.81 1.18
N ILE A 54 14.24 2.14 2.44
CA ILE A 54 15.19 2.86 3.28
C ILE A 54 16.19 1.90 3.96
N ASP A 55 15.79 0.65 4.22
CA ASP A 55 16.56 -0.33 4.97
C ASP A 55 17.58 -1.04 4.07
N PRO A 56 18.90 -0.84 4.28
CA PRO A 56 19.94 -1.48 3.48
C PRO A 56 19.92 -3.02 3.60
N VAL A 57 19.42 -3.58 4.70
CA VAL A 57 19.33 -5.05 4.85
C VAL A 57 18.30 -5.63 3.90
N ASN A 58 17.16 -4.95 3.76
CA ASN A 58 16.14 -5.28 2.79
C ASN A 58 16.66 -5.20 1.36
N LEU A 59 17.38 -4.12 1.04
CA LEU A 59 17.94 -3.90 -0.30
C LEU A 59 18.98 -4.95 -0.69
N ILE A 60 19.84 -5.37 0.25
CA ILE A 60 20.79 -6.47 0.00
C ILE A 60 20.04 -7.76 -0.34
N ALA A 61 18.95 -8.06 0.38
CA ALA A 61 18.13 -9.22 0.11
C ALA A 61 17.42 -9.13 -1.26
N ALA A 62 16.97 -7.94 -1.67
CA ALA A 62 16.37 -7.71 -2.98
C ALA A 62 17.40 -7.84 -4.12
N VAL A 63 18.60 -7.28 -3.96
CA VAL A 63 19.70 -7.43 -4.92
C VAL A 63 20.09 -8.91 -5.10
N SER A 64 20.09 -9.69 -4.02
CA SER A 64 20.36 -11.13 -4.11
C SER A 64 19.34 -11.91 -4.95
N LYS A 65 18.14 -11.36 -5.15
CA LYS A 65 17.09 -11.89 -6.05
C LYS A 65 17.21 -11.35 -7.48
N GLY A 66 18.27 -10.57 -7.78
CA GLY A 66 18.50 -9.98 -9.10
C GLY A 66 17.54 -8.84 -9.44
N LEU A 67 17.15 -8.04 -8.45
CA LEU A 67 16.27 -6.89 -8.62
C LEU A 67 17.07 -5.58 -8.65
N ASP A 68 16.62 -4.63 -9.44
CA ASP A 68 17.09 -3.25 -9.41
C ASP A 68 16.43 -2.52 -8.23
N VAL A 69 17.26 -1.92 -7.36
CA VAL A 69 16.77 -1.23 -6.17
C VAL A 69 17.53 0.07 -5.92
N ILE A 70 16.86 1.01 -5.26
CA ILE A 70 17.39 2.32 -4.87
C ILE A 70 17.16 2.49 -3.37
N GLN A 71 18.19 2.92 -2.65
CA GLN A 71 18.06 3.32 -1.26
C GLN A 71 17.60 4.77 -1.19
N GLU A 72 16.34 4.99 -0.77
CA GLU A 72 15.77 6.32 -0.61
C GLU A 72 14.66 6.32 0.45
N ASP A 73 14.51 7.41 1.18
CA ASP A 73 13.36 7.64 2.04
C ASP A 73 12.21 8.22 1.20
N ILE A 74 11.09 7.52 1.19
CA ILE A 74 9.87 7.97 0.48
C ILE A 74 9.40 9.34 1.01
N ASN A 75 9.68 9.65 2.29
CA ASN A 75 9.35 10.93 2.91
C ASN A 75 10.12 12.12 2.32
N ASP A 76 11.25 11.89 1.68
CA ASP A 76 12.06 12.93 1.01
C ASP A 76 11.44 13.38 -0.33
N GLY A 77 10.28 12.84 -0.72
CA GLY A 77 9.46 13.32 -1.83
C GLY A 77 9.78 12.73 -3.20
N LEU A 78 10.61 11.67 -3.27
CA LEU A 78 10.87 10.91 -4.51
C LEU A 78 11.36 11.79 -5.69
N TYR A 79 12.15 12.84 -5.39
CA TYR A 79 12.60 13.81 -6.41
C TYR A 79 13.61 13.24 -7.41
N CYS A 80 14.21 12.09 -7.12
CA CYS A 80 15.10 11.39 -8.05
C CYS A 80 14.35 10.81 -9.26
N PHE A 81 13.02 10.67 -9.18
CA PHE A 81 12.19 10.15 -10.26
C PHE A 81 11.54 11.28 -11.07
N THR A 82 11.63 11.17 -12.39
CA THR A 82 10.94 12.08 -13.32
C THR A 82 9.49 11.67 -13.53
N THR A 83 8.66 12.60 -13.98
CA THR A 83 7.24 12.36 -14.30
C THR A 83 7.06 11.34 -15.42
N ASN A 84 5.99 10.56 -15.38
CA ASN A 84 5.57 9.58 -16.40
C ASN A 84 6.67 8.57 -16.79
N ARG A 85 7.51 8.19 -15.84
CA ARG A 85 8.61 7.22 -16.09
C ARG A 85 8.17 5.77 -15.96
N PHE A 86 7.14 5.52 -15.15
CA PHE A 86 6.62 4.18 -14.88
C PHE A 86 5.17 4.07 -15.34
N ASP A 87 4.78 2.87 -15.73
CA ASP A 87 3.39 2.60 -16.09
C ASP A 87 2.54 2.42 -14.81
N VAL A 88 3.16 1.86 -13.75
CA VAL A 88 2.50 1.71 -12.44
C VAL A 88 3.47 2.00 -11.30
N VAL A 89 3.02 2.77 -10.31
CA VAL A 89 3.71 2.96 -9.02
C VAL A 89 2.93 2.23 -7.93
N VAL A 90 3.58 1.36 -7.18
CA VAL A 90 2.97 0.58 -6.11
C VAL A 90 3.43 1.09 -4.74
N LEU A 91 2.50 1.24 -3.80
CA LEU A 91 2.75 1.50 -2.38
C LEU A 91 1.88 0.53 -1.57
N ALA A 92 2.47 -0.59 -1.19
CA ALA A 92 1.75 -1.65 -0.53
C ALA A 92 1.97 -1.64 0.99
N HIS A 93 0.91 -1.35 1.75
CA HIS A 93 0.92 -1.32 3.23
C HIS A 93 1.93 -0.37 3.90
N ALA A 94 2.45 0.62 3.17
CA ALA A 94 3.40 1.60 3.70
C ALA A 94 2.80 3.01 3.86
N LEU A 95 1.62 3.29 3.30
CA LEU A 95 0.99 4.62 3.34
C LEU A 95 0.85 5.18 4.77
N GLN A 96 0.47 4.33 5.72
CA GLN A 96 0.26 4.71 7.12
C GLN A 96 1.58 4.94 7.90
N GLU A 97 2.71 4.59 7.32
CA GLU A 97 4.05 4.76 7.91
C GLU A 97 4.73 6.06 7.44
N LEU A 98 4.19 6.68 6.38
CA LEU A 98 4.74 7.91 5.82
C LEU A 98 4.39 9.13 6.69
N THR A 99 5.33 10.05 6.84
CA THR A 99 5.12 11.31 7.55
C THR A 99 4.15 12.23 6.81
N HIS A 100 4.24 12.25 5.48
CA HIS A 100 3.44 13.09 4.60
C HIS A 100 2.77 12.27 3.48
N PRO A 101 1.76 11.43 3.79
CA PRO A 101 1.15 10.52 2.82
C PRO A 101 0.50 11.25 1.63
N HIS A 102 0.00 12.47 1.82
CA HIS A 102 -0.58 13.29 0.75
C HIS A 102 0.46 13.68 -0.29
N ILE A 103 1.69 14.07 0.13
CA ILE A 103 2.80 14.39 -0.79
C ILE A 103 3.22 13.15 -1.57
N ALA A 104 3.34 12.01 -0.89
CA ALA A 104 3.69 10.76 -1.55
C ALA A 104 2.66 10.36 -2.61
N LEU A 105 1.35 10.47 -2.32
CA LEU A 105 0.28 10.16 -3.27
C LEU A 105 0.34 11.07 -4.52
N GLU A 106 0.54 12.38 -4.34
CA GLU A 106 0.70 13.31 -5.46
C GLU A 106 1.91 12.94 -6.33
N ARG A 107 3.04 12.63 -5.70
CA ARG A 107 4.24 12.21 -6.43
C ARG A 107 4.06 10.89 -7.15
N MET A 108 3.39 9.91 -6.54
CA MET A 108 3.12 8.63 -7.19
C MET A 108 2.35 8.78 -8.50
N VAL A 109 1.31 9.61 -8.52
CA VAL A 109 0.49 9.86 -9.73
C VAL A 109 1.15 10.83 -10.73
N ASP A 110 2.26 11.49 -10.36
CA ASP A 110 3.12 12.25 -11.26
C ASP A 110 4.20 11.37 -11.89
N ILE A 111 4.74 10.41 -11.14
CA ILE A 111 5.82 9.51 -11.57
C ILE A 111 5.29 8.40 -12.47
N GLY A 112 4.09 7.90 -12.19
CA GLY A 112 3.44 6.83 -12.93
C GLY A 112 2.15 7.24 -13.61
N ASP A 113 1.80 6.53 -14.68
CA ASP A 113 0.49 6.72 -15.34
C ASP A 113 -0.65 6.34 -14.40
N GLU A 114 -0.40 5.34 -13.55
CA GLU A 114 -1.30 4.87 -12.49
C GLU A 114 -0.52 4.55 -11.22
N ALA A 115 -1.21 4.63 -10.08
CA ALA A 115 -0.66 4.17 -8.82
C ALA A 115 -1.59 3.14 -8.15
N ILE A 116 -1.02 2.17 -7.45
CA ILE A 116 -1.74 1.18 -6.67
C ILE A 116 -1.32 1.32 -5.21
N VAL A 117 -2.30 1.58 -4.35
CA VAL A 117 -2.07 1.80 -2.91
C VAL A 117 -2.89 0.82 -2.12
N SER A 118 -2.30 0.21 -1.10
CA SER A 118 -3.02 -0.62 -0.14
C SER A 118 -2.73 -0.20 1.30
N PHE A 119 -3.76 -0.29 2.15
CA PHE A 119 -3.64 0.06 3.56
C PHE A 119 -4.66 -0.69 4.42
N PRO A 120 -4.36 -0.91 5.73
CA PRO A 120 -5.32 -1.44 6.68
C PRO A 120 -6.41 -0.41 7.00
N ASN A 121 -7.67 -0.86 7.02
CA ASN A 121 -8.80 0.02 7.33
C ASN A 121 -9.05 0.09 8.83
N PHE A 122 -8.68 1.20 9.47
CA PHE A 122 -8.97 1.44 10.88
C PHE A 122 -10.47 1.65 11.17
N GLY A 123 -11.26 1.99 10.14
CA GLY A 123 -12.72 2.12 10.21
C GLY A 123 -13.48 0.80 10.37
N HIS A 124 -12.80 -0.35 10.36
CA HIS A 124 -13.42 -1.67 10.51
C HIS A 124 -14.21 -1.79 11.82
N TRP A 125 -15.38 -2.43 11.79
CA TRP A 125 -16.30 -2.53 12.95
C TRP A 125 -15.63 -3.07 14.22
N ARG A 126 -14.71 -4.04 14.10
CA ARG A 126 -13.97 -4.56 15.26
C ARG A 126 -13.08 -3.52 15.92
N CYS A 127 -12.43 -2.65 15.14
CA CYS A 127 -11.64 -1.54 15.69
C CYS A 127 -12.54 -0.57 16.44
N ARG A 128 -13.68 -0.21 15.84
CA ARG A 128 -14.67 0.70 16.45
C ARG A 128 -15.25 0.15 17.74
N THR A 129 -15.69 -1.12 17.73
CA THR A 129 -16.29 -1.74 18.92
C THR A 129 -15.25 -1.94 20.02
N HIS A 130 -14.02 -2.36 19.66
CA HIS A 130 -12.97 -2.50 20.65
C HIS A 130 -12.63 -1.16 21.30
N LEU A 131 -12.40 -0.10 20.52
CA LEU A 131 -12.12 1.23 21.04
C LEU A 131 -13.29 1.77 21.87
N GLY A 132 -14.53 1.64 21.37
CA GLY A 132 -15.73 2.16 22.05
C GLY A 132 -16.06 1.45 23.36
N LEU A 133 -15.85 0.13 23.45
CA LEU A 133 -16.19 -0.66 24.63
C LEU A 133 -15.04 -0.76 25.64
N SER A 134 -13.78 -0.89 25.18
CA SER A 134 -12.65 -1.07 26.07
C SER A 134 -11.88 0.22 26.38
N GLY A 135 -12.08 1.29 25.59
CA GLY A 135 -11.32 2.53 25.69
C GLY A 135 -9.82 2.35 25.36
N ARG A 136 -9.44 1.27 24.68
CA ARG A 136 -8.05 0.95 24.33
C ARG A 136 -7.87 0.84 22.84
N MET A 137 -6.67 1.19 22.35
CA MET A 137 -6.32 1.03 20.95
C MET A 137 -6.40 -0.45 20.53
N PRO A 138 -7.07 -0.74 19.41
CA PRO A 138 -7.22 -2.11 18.95
C PRO A 138 -5.89 -2.67 18.42
N VAL A 139 -5.59 -3.90 18.82
CA VAL A 139 -4.55 -4.73 18.21
C VAL A 139 -5.23 -5.82 17.40
N SER A 140 -4.86 -5.99 16.15
CA SER A 140 -5.51 -6.91 15.22
C SER A 140 -4.48 -7.60 14.31
N LYS A 141 -4.95 -8.57 13.51
CA LYS A 141 -4.07 -9.20 12.50
C LYS A 141 -3.53 -8.21 11.46
N ALA A 142 -4.30 -7.15 11.15
CA ALA A 142 -3.89 -6.10 10.22
C ALA A 142 -3.00 -5.04 10.89
N MET A 143 -3.08 -4.91 12.21
CA MET A 143 -2.30 -4.00 13.05
C MET A 143 -1.82 -4.77 14.29
N PRO A 144 -0.78 -5.60 14.17
CA PRO A 144 -0.41 -6.57 15.23
C PRO A 144 0.38 -5.97 16.38
N ARG A 145 0.86 -4.73 16.25
CA ARG A 145 1.72 -4.06 17.24
C ARG A 145 0.92 -3.18 18.20
N SER A 146 1.48 -2.92 19.36
CA SER A 146 0.95 -1.97 20.33
C SER A 146 1.05 -0.54 19.81
N TRP A 147 0.21 0.37 20.33
CA TRP A 147 0.17 1.76 19.90
C TRP A 147 1.50 2.52 20.07
N TYR A 148 2.36 2.08 20.99
CA TYR A 148 3.67 2.67 21.28
C TYR A 148 4.84 1.96 20.56
N ASP A 149 4.60 0.81 19.92
CA ASP A 149 5.60 -0.01 19.23
C ASP A 149 5.12 -0.36 17.81
N THR A 150 4.63 0.63 17.10
CA THR A 150 4.13 0.47 15.73
C THR A 150 4.80 1.49 14.80
N PRO A 151 5.20 1.08 13.59
CA PRO A 151 5.65 2.02 12.57
C PRO A 151 4.48 2.86 12.02
N ASN A 152 3.22 2.44 12.25
CA ASN A 152 2.05 3.15 11.77
C ASN A 152 1.87 4.44 12.56
N ILE A 153 2.11 5.57 11.92
CA ILE A 153 1.91 6.91 12.50
C ILE A 153 0.56 7.51 12.13
N HIS A 154 -0.08 7.01 11.07
CA HIS A 154 -1.40 7.43 10.64
C HIS A 154 -2.41 6.27 10.66
N PHE A 155 -3.63 6.56 11.11
CA PHE A 155 -4.75 5.61 11.07
C PHE A 155 -5.75 6.06 10.01
N CYS A 156 -5.75 5.35 8.89
CA CYS A 156 -6.58 5.68 7.73
C CYS A 156 -7.82 4.80 7.68
N THR A 157 -8.95 5.38 7.31
CA THR A 157 -10.16 4.64 6.93
C THR A 157 -10.40 4.72 5.43
N VAL A 158 -11.25 3.84 4.90
CA VAL A 158 -11.67 3.89 3.49
C VAL A 158 -12.21 5.28 3.12
N LYS A 159 -13.02 5.90 3.99
CA LYS A 159 -13.60 7.23 3.73
C LYS A 159 -12.57 8.35 3.78
N ASP A 160 -11.61 8.28 4.68
CA ASP A 160 -10.55 9.30 4.77
C ASP A 160 -9.66 9.28 3.54
N PHE A 161 -9.32 8.08 3.05
CA PHE A 161 -8.54 7.94 1.82
C PHE A 161 -9.29 8.48 0.58
N GLU A 162 -10.59 8.16 0.45
CA GLU A 162 -11.41 8.66 -0.65
C GLU A 162 -11.57 10.19 -0.60
N ALA A 163 -11.71 10.77 0.60
CA ALA A 163 -11.74 12.23 0.79
C ALA A 163 -10.39 12.86 0.38
N LEU A 164 -9.28 12.28 0.85
CA LEU A 164 -7.94 12.76 0.48
C LEU A 164 -7.70 12.71 -1.04
N CYS A 165 -8.10 11.63 -1.72
CA CYS A 165 -8.02 11.56 -3.18
C CYS A 165 -8.80 12.70 -3.85
N SER A 166 -10.01 13.00 -3.36
CA SER A 166 -10.82 14.12 -3.86
C SER A 166 -10.12 15.46 -3.67
N ASP A 167 -9.56 15.71 -2.49
CA ASP A 167 -8.86 16.96 -2.17
C ASP A 167 -7.61 17.17 -3.04
N LEU A 168 -6.90 16.08 -3.35
CA LEU A 168 -5.69 16.08 -4.19
C LEU A 168 -5.99 16.01 -5.70
N ARG A 169 -7.27 15.98 -6.11
CA ARG A 169 -7.68 15.79 -7.51
C ARG A 169 -7.08 14.53 -8.12
N ILE A 170 -7.21 13.43 -7.40
CA ILE A 170 -6.79 12.09 -7.81
C ILE A 170 -8.04 11.27 -8.11
N ASP A 171 -8.13 10.72 -9.32
CA ASP A 171 -9.23 9.84 -9.72
C ASP A 171 -9.01 8.44 -9.18
N ILE A 172 -10.04 7.87 -8.57
CA ILE A 172 -10.08 6.47 -8.18
C ILE A 172 -10.62 5.67 -9.37
N ILE A 173 -9.76 4.87 -9.99
CA ILE A 173 -10.10 4.01 -11.13
C ILE A 173 -10.81 2.75 -10.64
N GLU A 174 -10.24 2.13 -9.62
CA GLU A 174 -10.73 0.84 -9.11
C GLU A 174 -10.50 0.72 -7.60
N ARG A 175 -11.41 0.05 -6.93
CA ARG A 175 -11.32 -0.26 -5.50
C ARG A 175 -11.60 -1.72 -5.26
N ALA A 176 -10.70 -2.41 -4.56
CA ALA A 176 -10.93 -3.73 -3.99
C ALA A 176 -10.89 -3.66 -2.47
N THR A 177 -11.84 -4.33 -1.82
CA THR A 177 -11.91 -4.39 -0.36
C THR A 177 -11.71 -5.83 0.09
N ILE A 178 -10.84 -5.98 1.07
CA ILE A 178 -10.55 -7.28 1.67
C ILE A 178 -11.37 -7.41 2.95
N ALA A 179 -12.30 -8.35 2.92
CA ALA A 179 -13.14 -8.69 4.06
C ALA A 179 -12.98 -10.18 4.40
N GLY A 180 -13.22 -10.55 5.64
CA GLY A 180 -13.26 -11.95 6.04
C GLY A 180 -14.29 -12.73 5.22
N ALA A 181 -14.08 -14.04 5.05
CA ALA A 181 -14.92 -14.89 4.19
C ALA A 181 -16.43 -14.75 4.47
N ALA A 182 -16.82 -14.64 5.74
CA ALA A 182 -18.22 -14.44 6.17
C ALA A 182 -18.77 -13.02 5.88
N GLN A 183 -17.92 -12.05 5.52
CA GLN A 183 -18.29 -10.65 5.35
C GLN A 183 -18.05 -10.11 3.95
N LYS A 184 -17.65 -10.94 3.00
CA LYS A 184 -17.35 -10.51 1.62
C LYS A 184 -18.48 -9.71 0.98
N TRP A 185 -19.72 -10.14 1.17
CA TRP A 185 -20.89 -9.46 0.62
C TRP A 185 -21.12 -8.09 1.30
N LEU A 186 -21.05 -8.03 2.63
CA LEU A 186 -21.20 -6.79 3.40
C LEU A 186 -20.07 -5.80 3.13
N GLY A 187 -18.84 -6.29 2.96
CA GLY A 187 -17.67 -5.46 2.60
C GLY A 187 -17.79 -4.76 1.26
N LYS A 188 -18.61 -5.29 0.34
CA LYS A 188 -18.90 -4.63 -0.94
C LYS A 188 -19.85 -3.44 -0.77
N TRP A 189 -20.87 -3.56 0.09
CA TRP A 189 -21.88 -2.51 0.31
C TRP A 189 -21.48 -1.47 1.35
N TRP A 190 -20.78 -1.90 2.41
CA TRP A 190 -20.28 -1.02 3.48
C TRP A 190 -18.78 -1.23 3.71
N PRO A 191 -17.93 -0.86 2.73
CA PRO A 191 -16.48 -1.14 2.79
C PRO A 191 -15.82 -0.53 4.03
N ASN A 192 -16.19 0.68 4.40
CA ASN A 192 -15.61 1.36 5.56
C ASN A 192 -15.89 0.66 6.90
N LEU A 193 -16.94 -0.19 6.96
CA LEU A 193 -17.32 -0.92 8.18
C LEU A 193 -16.83 -2.36 8.18
N PHE A 194 -16.82 -3.04 7.04
CA PHE A 194 -16.58 -4.48 6.97
C PHE A 194 -15.28 -4.89 6.26
N ALA A 195 -14.61 -3.98 5.57
CA ALA A 195 -13.30 -4.26 5.00
C ALA A 195 -12.20 -4.13 6.07
N SER A 196 -11.32 -5.11 6.17
CA SER A 196 -10.14 -5.09 7.04
C SER A 196 -8.97 -4.33 6.41
N SER A 197 -8.87 -4.36 5.08
CA SER A 197 -7.93 -3.56 4.27
C SER A 197 -8.59 -3.18 2.94
N ALA A 198 -8.00 -2.20 2.28
CA ALA A 198 -8.44 -1.75 0.98
C ALA A 198 -7.25 -1.61 0.03
N VAL A 199 -7.51 -1.85 -1.25
CA VAL A 199 -6.57 -1.64 -2.35
C VAL A 199 -7.24 -0.69 -3.33
N TYR A 200 -6.52 0.34 -3.73
CA TYR A 200 -6.98 1.35 -4.68
C TYR A 200 -6.04 1.45 -5.86
N ARG A 201 -6.62 1.56 -7.05
CA ARG A 201 -5.94 1.96 -8.28
C ARG A 201 -6.38 3.37 -8.59
N ILE A 202 -5.42 4.28 -8.68
CA ILE A 202 -5.62 5.72 -8.76
C ILE A 202 -4.78 6.30 -9.89
N ARG A 203 -5.17 7.49 -10.37
CA ARG A 203 -4.40 8.27 -11.33
C ARG A 203 -4.61 9.76 -11.14
N ARG A 204 -3.77 10.58 -11.76
CA ARG A 204 -4.00 12.02 -11.84
C ARG A 204 -5.32 12.29 -12.59
N SER A 205 -6.16 13.17 -12.06
CA SER A 205 -7.37 13.61 -12.78
C SER A 205 -6.98 14.35 -14.05
N ALA A 206 -7.60 13.96 -15.17
CA ALA A 206 -7.49 14.72 -16.41
C ALA A 206 -8.28 16.04 -16.24
N HIS A 207 -7.62 17.17 -16.44
CA HIS A 207 -8.25 18.49 -16.48
C HIS A 207 -8.97 18.70 -17.81
#